data_a474084750c1157ec797b654406f3fc8
#
_entry.id   a474084750c1157ec797b654406f3fc8
#
_cell.length_a   1.000
_cell.length_b   1.000
_cell.length_c   1.000
_cell.angle_alpha   90.00
_cell.angle_beta   90.00
_cell.angle_gamma   90.00
#
_symmetry.space_group_name_H-M   'P 1'
#
loop_
_entity.id
_entity.type
_entity.pdbx_description
1 polymer ?
#
loop_
_entity_poly.entity_id
_entity_poly.type
_entity_poly.pdbx_seq_one_letter_code
_entity_poly.pdbx_strand_id
1 'polypeptide(L)'
;MGSPPGRGPLVDGERVLLIDAKERRYLLTLVAGAAFHTHAGILAHDDLIGREEGSTVSGSTGRSFLVLRPTLADVVLKMPRGAQVIYPKDLGAILMAADIGPGQRVLEAGVGSGALSMAVLRAGASVVGYEVREDFANRARSNVAGLLGPDVDYRVERRDVTEGIDEVGLDRVLLDLPEPWRVLGPAAGALRPGGILLAYLPTINQTAELRGALAEGPWGLADSVEILRRTWHVEARSVRPDHRMVGHTGFLTTARRLSAAPASGTGPEAPVSPAR
;
A
#
# COMPACT_ATOMS: atom_id res chain seq x y z
N MET A 1 2.05 13.20 29.41
CA MET A 1 1.76 13.33 27.98
C MET A 1 2.92 12.74 27.24
N GLY A 2 2.75 11.54 26.65
CA GLY A 2 3.79 10.95 25.79
C GLY A 2 3.97 11.79 24.54
N SER A 3 5.21 11.93 24.06
CA SER A 3 5.47 12.57 22.76
C SER A 3 4.67 11.86 21.68
N PRO A 4 4.12 12.60 20.70
CA PRO A 4 3.44 11.96 19.59
C PRO A 4 4.39 10.97 18.90
N PRO A 5 3.89 9.81 18.42
CA PRO A 5 4.72 8.80 17.80
C PRO A 5 5.57 9.40 16.66
N GLY A 6 6.86 9.10 16.68
CA GLY A 6 7.81 9.58 15.67
C GLY A 6 8.49 10.93 15.97
N ARG A 7 8.43 11.42 17.21
CA ARG A 7 9.18 12.61 17.64
C ARG A 7 10.04 12.34 18.88
N GLY A 8 11.19 13.01 18.96
CA GLY A 8 12.16 12.85 20.06
C GLY A 8 13.08 11.62 19.87
N PRO A 9 13.86 11.29 20.91
CA PRO A 9 14.81 10.17 20.87
C PRO A 9 14.13 8.83 20.56
N LEU A 10 14.87 7.95 19.91
CA LEU A 10 14.43 6.59 19.59
C LEU A 10 14.21 5.79 20.87
N VAL A 11 13.15 4.97 20.91
CA VAL A 11 12.77 4.19 22.10
C VAL A 11 12.77 2.68 21.84
N ASP A 12 12.79 1.91 22.91
CA ASP A 12 12.59 0.46 22.87
C ASP A 12 11.24 0.12 22.22
N GLY A 13 11.21 -0.97 21.41
CA GLY A 13 10.04 -1.37 20.63
C GLY A 13 9.83 -0.59 19.33
N GLU A 14 10.56 0.51 19.10
CA GLU A 14 10.39 1.34 17.92
C GLU A 14 11.05 0.72 16.69
N ARG A 15 10.40 0.90 15.52
CA ARG A 15 10.94 0.44 14.24
C ARG A 15 11.85 1.49 13.64
N VAL A 16 13.08 1.07 13.26
CA VAL A 16 14.10 1.93 12.69
C VAL A 16 14.64 1.38 11.37
N LEU A 17 15.12 2.28 10.53
CA LEU A 17 15.82 2.03 9.29
C LEU A 17 17.29 2.38 9.46
N LEU A 18 18.17 1.40 9.34
CA LEU A 18 19.61 1.62 9.29
C LEU A 18 20.08 1.68 7.85
N ILE A 19 20.93 2.65 7.52
CA ILE A 19 21.51 2.82 6.19
C ILE A 19 23.03 2.83 6.35
N ASP A 20 23.71 1.90 5.68
CA ASP A 20 25.19 1.86 5.69
C ASP A 20 25.81 2.74 4.58
N ALA A 21 27.12 2.87 4.61
CA ALA A 21 27.88 3.66 3.63
C ALA A 21 27.75 3.20 2.16
N LYS A 22 27.18 2.01 1.93
CA LYS A 22 26.84 1.49 0.59
C LYS A 22 25.35 1.64 0.26
N GLU A 23 24.65 2.48 1.02
CA GLU A 23 23.20 2.72 0.92
C GLU A 23 22.32 1.48 1.10
N ARG A 24 22.87 0.41 1.68
CA ARG A 24 22.07 -0.76 2.03
C ARG A 24 21.20 -0.44 3.23
N ARG A 25 19.92 -0.80 3.12
CA ARG A 25 18.87 -0.46 4.06
C ARG A 25 18.44 -1.70 4.84
N TYR A 26 18.39 -1.59 6.16
CA TYR A 26 17.99 -2.63 7.08
C TYR A 26 16.86 -2.11 7.97
N LEU A 27 15.72 -2.77 7.93
CA LEU A 27 14.58 -2.47 8.78
C LEU A 27 14.60 -3.42 9.97
N LEU A 28 14.59 -2.85 11.18
CA LEU A 28 14.57 -3.63 12.42
C LEU A 28 13.70 -2.95 13.48
N THR A 29 13.29 -3.72 14.49
CA THR A 29 12.65 -3.20 15.70
C THR A 29 13.69 -3.17 16.80
N LEU A 30 13.82 -2.04 17.49
CA LEU A 30 14.72 -1.89 18.64
C LEU A 30 14.20 -2.76 19.78
N VAL A 31 15.12 -3.48 20.42
CA VAL A 31 14.85 -4.30 21.61
C VAL A 31 16.01 -4.10 22.57
N ALA A 32 15.75 -3.57 23.76
CA ALA A 32 16.77 -3.33 24.76
C ALA A 32 17.57 -4.62 25.05
N GLY A 33 18.89 -4.51 25.11
CA GLY A 33 19.82 -5.64 25.31
C GLY A 33 20.06 -6.52 24.07
N ALA A 34 19.35 -6.28 22.94
CA ALA A 34 19.58 -7.01 21.68
C ALA A 34 20.70 -6.40 20.84
N ALA A 35 21.11 -7.11 19.79
CA ALA A 35 22.11 -6.63 18.85
C ALA A 35 21.74 -7.00 17.41
N PHE A 36 22.04 -6.11 16.50
CA PHE A 36 21.91 -6.30 15.07
C PHE A 36 23.23 -6.79 14.47
N HIS A 37 23.20 -7.97 13.87
CA HIS A 37 24.38 -8.63 13.29
C HIS A 37 24.41 -8.43 11.77
N THR A 38 25.50 -7.89 11.26
CA THR A 38 25.75 -7.75 9.83
C THR A 38 27.17 -8.18 9.49
N HIS A 39 27.43 -8.38 8.19
CA HIS A 39 28.82 -8.52 7.69
C HIS A 39 29.66 -7.23 7.91
N ALA A 40 29.03 -6.13 8.32
CA ALA A 40 29.67 -4.86 8.68
C ALA A 40 29.93 -4.73 10.19
N GLY A 41 29.75 -5.82 10.97
CA GLY A 41 29.91 -5.85 12.41
C GLY A 41 28.60 -5.98 13.17
N ILE A 42 28.71 -5.87 14.48
CA ILE A 42 27.61 -5.94 15.44
C ILE A 42 27.30 -4.52 15.90
N LEU A 43 26.01 -4.18 15.96
CA LEU A 43 25.51 -2.92 16.51
C LEU A 43 24.52 -3.24 17.62
N ALA A 44 24.82 -2.82 18.85
CA ALA A 44 23.90 -2.99 19.96
C ALA A 44 22.68 -2.07 19.78
N HIS A 45 21.48 -2.57 20.08
CA HIS A 45 20.27 -1.76 20.04
C HIS A 45 20.31 -0.64 21.10
N ASP A 46 20.99 -0.87 22.22
CA ASP A 46 21.18 0.11 23.29
C ASP A 46 22.02 1.32 22.83
N ASP A 47 22.86 1.17 21.80
CA ASP A 47 23.59 2.28 21.20
C ASP A 47 22.67 3.19 20.35
N LEU A 48 21.48 2.71 19.99
CA LEU A 48 20.47 3.40 19.20
C LEU A 48 19.36 4.00 20.06
N ILE A 49 18.96 3.28 21.11
CA ILE A 49 17.92 3.73 22.05
C ILE A 49 18.42 5.01 22.76
N GLY A 50 17.57 6.03 22.79
CA GLY A 50 17.92 7.35 23.31
C GLY A 50 18.61 8.29 22.32
N ARG A 51 18.96 7.83 21.11
CA ARG A 51 19.52 8.70 20.07
C ARG A 51 18.43 9.44 19.32
N GLU A 52 18.80 10.60 18.81
CA GLU A 52 17.93 11.34 17.87
C GLU A 52 17.97 10.68 16.48
N GLU A 53 16.83 10.70 15.80
CA GLU A 53 16.73 10.36 14.38
C GLU A 53 17.68 11.23 13.54
N GLY A 54 18.28 10.66 12.49
CA GLY A 54 19.28 11.34 11.68
C GLY A 54 20.70 11.24 12.23
N SER A 55 20.89 10.60 13.39
CA SER A 55 22.22 10.39 13.94
C SER A 55 22.97 9.26 13.20
N THR A 56 24.30 9.31 13.34
CA THR A 56 25.19 8.25 12.86
C THR A 56 25.74 7.48 14.03
N VAL A 57 25.69 6.15 13.97
CA VAL A 57 26.24 5.25 14.99
C VAL A 57 27.24 4.29 14.35
N SER A 58 28.24 3.87 15.12
CA SER A 58 29.28 2.96 14.63
C SER A 58 29.10 1.57 15.23
N GLY A 59 29.12 0.55 14.36
CA GLY A 59 29.17 -0.85 14.80
C GLY A 59 30.56 -1.26 15.29
N SER A 60 30.69 -2.51 15.79
CA SER A 60 31.90 -3.07 16.38
C SER A 60 33.14 -3.05 15.47
N THR A 61 32.98 -2.94 14.16
CA THR A 61 34.08 -2.85 13.20
C THR A 61 34.42 -1.41 12.79
N GLY A 62 33.83 -0.39 13.46
CA GLY A 62 33.98 1.03 13.11
C GLY A 62 33.18 1.49 11.89
N ARG A 63 32.38 0.62 11.28
CA ARG A 63 31.49 1.03 10.18
C ARG A 63 30.27 1.76 10.69
N SER A 64 29.95 2.87 10.01
CA SER A 64 28.89 3.76 10.41
C SER A 64 27.55 3.40 9.74
N PHE A 65 26.47 3.65 10.48
CA PHE A 65 25.10 3.54 10.02
C PHE A 65 24.35 4.84 10.32
N LEU A 66 23.67 5.39 9.31
CA LEU A 66 22.67 6.43 9.52
C LEU A 66 21.40 5.78 10.06
N VAL A 67 20.80 6.37 11.08
CA VAL A 67 19.60 5.85 11.75
C VAL A 67 18.42 6.78 11.47
N LEU A 68 17.36 6.23 10.92
CA LEU A 68 16.13 6.96 10.59
C LEU A 68 14.91 6.17 11.06
N ARG A 69 13.79 6.85 11.27
CA ARG A 69 12.47 6.24 11.29
C ARG A 69 12.08 5.87 9.86
N PRO A 70 11.56 4.66 9.62
CA PRO A 70 11.21 4.25 8.25
C PRO A 70 10.00 5.02 7.75
N THR A 71 10.04 5.42 6.50
CA THR A 71 8.84 5.86 5.78
C THR A 71 7.94 4.66 5.48
N LEU A 72 6.67 4.91 5.14
CA LEU A 72 5.79 3.84 4.66
C LEU A 72 6.39 3.09 3.46
N ALA A 73 7.04 3.81 2.55
CA ALA A 73 7.70 3.20 1.40
C ALA A 73 8.84 2.25 1.82
N ASP A 74 9.65 2.63 2.82
CA ASP A 74 10.71 1.77 3.34
C ASP A 74 10.13 0.50 3.98
N VAL A 75 9.04 0.63 4.75
CA VAL A 75 8.36 -0.52 5.38
C VAL A 75 7.82 -1.46 4.31
N VAL A 76 7.06 -0.97 3.35
CA VAL A 76 6.47 -1.79 2.26
C VAL A 76 7.55 -2.56 1.49
N LEU A 77 8.70 -1.92 1.24
CA LEU A 77 9.79 -2.55 0.49
C LEU A 77 10.61 -3.55 1.31
N LYS A 78 10.63 -3.44 2.65
CA LYS A 78 11.49 -4.22 3.55
C LYS A 78 10.76 -5.15 4.51
N MET A 79 9.45 -4.97 4.71
CA MET A 79 8.67 -5.81 5.61
C MET A 79 8.69 -7.28 5.22
N PRO A 80 8.48 -8.21 6.16
CA PRO A 80 8.26 -9.61 5.86
C PRO A 80 7.04 -9.79 4.94
N ARG A 81 7.24 -10.46 3.83
CA ARG A 81 6.19 -10.69 2.82
C ARG A 81 6.28 -12.11 2.27
N GLY A 82 5.14 -12.70 1.96
CA GLY A 82 5.05 -14.02 1.34
C GLY A 82 4.62 -13.97 -0.13
N ALA A 83 4.22 -12.79 -0.62
CA ALA A 83 3.77 -12.55 -1.98
C ALA A 83 4.31 -11.22 -2.52
N GLN A 84 4.07 -10.97 -3.78
CA GLN A 84 4.30 -9.66 -4.40
C GLN A 84 3.44 -8.62 -3.66
N VAL A 85 3.98 -7.43 -3.45
CA VAL A 85 3.27 -6.31 -2.84
C VAL A 85 3.05 -5.21 -3.86
N ILE A 86 1.98 -4.45 -3.70
CA ILE A 86 1.77 -3.23 -4.47
C ILE A 86 2.89 -2.25 -4.14
N TYR A 87 3.58 -1.75 -5.16
CA TYR A 87 4.74 -0.86 -4.99
C TYR A 87 4.31 0.52 -4.48
N PRO A 88 5.19 1.22 -3.73
CA PRO A 88 4.87 2.55 -3.20
C PRO A 88 4.39 3.58 -4.24
N LYS A 89 4.88 3.50 -5.49
CA LYS A 89 4.41 4.38 -6.57
C LYS A 89 2.94 4.17 -6.90
N ASP A 90 2.49 2.91 -6.85
CA ASP A 90 1.12 2.53 -7.12
C ASP A 90 0.22 2.80 -5.91
N LEU A 91 0.71 2.55 -4.68
CA LEU A 91 -0.03 2.89 -3.45
C LEU A 91 -0.40 4.38 -3.40
N GLY A 92 0.54 5.27 -3.74
CA GLY A 92 0.24 6.72 -3.82
C GLY A 92 -0.81 7.05 -4.86
N ALA A 93 -0.74 6.42 -6.04
CA ALA A 93 -1.72 6.59 -7.11
C ALA A 93 -3.10 6.03 -6.71
N ILE A 94 -3.15 4.88 -6.03
CA ILE A 94 -4.38 4.28 -5.50
C ILE A 94 -5.08 5.24 -4.53
N LEU A 95 -4.35 5.82 -3.58
CA LEU A 95 -4.93 6.76 -2.62
C LEU A 95 -5.61 7.94 -3.33
N MET A 96 -4.98 8.49 -4.36
CA MET A 96 -5.56 9.60 -5.14
C MET A 96 -6.71 9.15 -6.04
N ALA A 97 -6.54 8.05 -6.77
CA ALA A 97 -7.56 7.56 -7.71
C ALA A 97 -8.83 7.08 -7.01
N ALA A 98 -8.69 6.47 -5.83
CA ALA A 98 -9.82 6.07 -4.99
C ALA A 98 -10.28 7.17 -4.04
N ASP A 99 -9.64 8.36 -4.03
CA ASP A 99 -9.98 9.47 -3.14
C ASP A 99 -10.07 9.00 -1.67
N ILE A 100 -8.98 8.42 -1.17
CA ILE A 100 -8.90 7.90 0.20
C ILE A 100 -8.57 9.03 1.18
N GLY A 101 -9.40 9.17 2.21
CA GLY A 101 -9.21 10.19 3.23
C GLY A 101 -9.87 9.84 4.57
N PRO A 102 -9.75 10.74 5.57
CA PRO A 102 -10.25 10.50 6.91
C PRO A 102 -11.76 10.21 6.96
N GLY A 103 -12.12 9.25 7.83
CA GLY A 103 -13.51 8.89 8.09
C GLY A 103 -14.18 8.02 7.03
N GLN A 104 -13.47 7.67 5.96
CA GLN A 104 -14.01 6.76 4.95
C GLN A 104 -13.93 5.31 5.39
N ARG A 105 -14.92 4.52 5.00
CA ARG A 105 -15.03 3.09 5.23
C ARG A 105 -14.60 2.33 3.98
N VAL A 106 -13.51 1.58 4.10
CA VAL A 106 -12.88 0.90 2.97
C VAL A 106 -12.91 -0.61 3.18
N LEU A 107 -13.33 -1.34 2.16
CA LEU A 107 -13.08 -2.78 2.08
C LEU A 107 -11.91 -3.03 1.15
N GLU A 108 -10.96 -3.83 1.62
CA GLU A 108 -9.83 -4.35 0.84
C GLU A 108 -9.98 -5.86 0.68
N ALA A 109 -9.96 -6.38 -0.53
CA ALA A 109 -9.94 -7.82 -0.78
C ALA A 109 -8.65 -8.23 -1.50
N GLY A 110 -8.02 -9.28 -0.95
CA GLY A 110 -6.65 -9.65 -1.28
C GLY A 110 -5.63 -8.86 -0.46
N VAL A 111 -5.78 -8.91 0.87
CA VAL A 111 -4.97 -8.11 1.82
C VAL A 111 -3.47 -8.43 1.74
N GLY A 112 -3.11 -9.68 1.47
CA GLY A 112 -1.73 -10.11 1.33
C GLY A 112 -0.88 -9.79 2.56
N SER A 113 0.18 -8.99 2.37
CA SER A 113 1.06 -8.57 3.48
C SER A 113 0.63 -7.26 4.17
N GLY A 114 -0.51 -6.67 3.78
CA GLY A 114 -1.06 -5.45 4.38
C GLY A 114 -0.45 -4.14 3.85
N ALA A 115 0.20 -4.16 2.69
CA ALA A 115 0.83 -2.96 2.12
C ALA A 115 -0.21 -1.87 1.79
N LEU A 116 -1.30 -2.25 1.11
CA LEU A 116 -2.39 -1.35 0.78
C LEU A 116 -3.16 -0.93 2.04
N SER A 117 -3.46 -1.89 2.94
CA SER A 117 -4.08 -1.59 4.24
C SER A 117 -3.33 -0.49 5.00
N MET A 118 -1.98 -0.60 5.11
CA MET A 118 -1.16 0.41 5.79
C MET A 118 -1.26 1.79 5.13
N ALA A 119 -1.32 1.87 3.81
CA ALA A 119 -1.44 3.12 3.08
C ALA A 119 -2.80 3.78 3.34
N VAL A 120 -3.89 3.00 3.27
CA VAL A 120 -5.27 3.45 3.49
C VAL A 120 -5.49 3.91 4.94
N LEU A 121 -5.05 3.12 5.92
CA LEU A 121 -5.13 3.47 7.34
C LEU A 121 -4.33 4.73 7.66
N ARG A 122 -3.14 4.89 7.10
CA ARG A 122 -2.31 6.08 7.29
C ARG A 122 -2.93 7.34 6.67
N ALA A 123 -3.78 7.18 5.66
CA ALA A 123 -4.57 8.28 5.10
C ALA A 123 -5.80 8.64 5.97
N GLY A 124 -6.06 7.90 7.06
CA GLY A 124 -7.11 8.19 8.04
C GLY A 124 -8.45 7.50 7.77
N ALA A 125 -8.50 6.56 6.84
CA ALA A 125 -9.68 5.74 6.60
C ALA A 125 -9.68 4.50 7.51
N SER A 126 -10.86 3.89 7.73
CA SER A 126 -11.01 2.58 8.35
C SER A 126 -10.95 1.47 7.29
N VAL A 127 -10.43 0.29 7.66
CA VAL A 127 -10.27 -0.82 6.71
C VAL A 127 -10.84 -2.12 7.26
N VAL A 128 -11.71 -2.73 6.47
CA VAL A 128 -12.07 -4.14 6.59
C VAL A 128 -11.37 -4.90 5.47
N GLY A 129 -10.50 -5.82 5.84
CA GLY A 129 -9.76 -6.66 4.91
C GLY A 129 -10.37 -8.04 4.78
N TYR A 130 -10.54 -8.56 3.57
CA TYR A 130 -10.91 -9.95 3.29
C TYR A 130 -9.70 -10.68 2.69
N GLU A 131 -9.32 -11.79 3.32
CA GLU A 131 -8.18 -12.61 2.92
C GLU A 131 -8.50 -14.09 3.14
N VAL A 132 -8.32 -14.91 2.10
CA VAL A 132 -8.62 -16.35 2.18
C VAL A 132 -7.54 -17.14 2.91
N ARG A 133 -6.31 -16.65 2.90
CA ARG A 133 -5.14 -17.29 3.50
C ARG A 133 -4.88 -16.76 4.90
N GLU A 134 -4.96 -17.65 5.87
CA GLU A 134 -4.76 -17.29 7.29
C GLU A 134 -3.35 -16.76 7.59
N ASP A 135 -2.31 -17.33 6.96
CA ASP A 135 -0.93 -16.90 7.12
C ASP A 135 -0.71 -15.46 6.63
N PHE A 136 -1.40 -15.05 5.55
CA PHE A 136 -1.39 -13.67 5.06
C PHE A 136 -2.21 -12.74 5.95
N ALA A 137 -3.40 -13.12 6.37
CA ALA A 137 -4.20 -12.34 7.30
C ALA A 137 -3.44 -12.03 8.60
N ASN A 138 -2.77 -13.03 9.18
CA ASN A 138 -1.95 -12.85 10.38
C ASN A 138 -0.74 -11.95 10.13
N ARG A 139 -0.09 -12.10 8.99
CA ARG A 139 1.04 -11.24 8.58
C ARG A 139 0.62 -9.80 8.39
N ALA A 140 -0.52 -9.56 7.73
CA ALA A 140 -1.06 -8.23 7.55
C ALA A 140 -1.36 -7.55 8.88
N ARG A 141 -2.04 -8.23 9.81
CA ARG A 141 -2.28 -7.72 11.17
C ARG A 141 -0.99 -7.34 11.88
N SER A 142 0.03 -8.22 11.83
CA SER A 142 1.34 -7.97 12.45
C SER A 142 2.08 -6.80 11.81
N ASN A 143 2.09 -6.70 10.47
CA ASN A 143 2.75 -5.61 9.76
C ASN A 143 2.08 -4.26 10.03
N VAL A 144 0.75 -4.22 10.02
CA VAL A 144 -0.05 -3.00 10.31
C VAL A 144 0.18 -2.56 11.75
N ALA A 145 0.00 -3.47 12.73
CA ALA A 145 0.23 -3.15 14.14
C ALA A 145 1.67 -2.68 14.42
N GLY A 146 2.65 -3.31 13.76
CA GLY A 146 4.06 -2.92 13.90
C GLY A 146 4.43 -1.57 13.29
N LEU A 147 3.62 -0.99 12.42
CA LEU A 147 3.86 0.34 11.84
C LEU A 147 2.97 1.42 12.47
N LEU A 148 1.69 1.11 12.67
CA LEU A 148 0.67 2.10 13.01
C LEU A 148 0.19 1.97 14.47
N GLY A 149 0.66 0.94 15.18
CA GLY A 149 0.15 0.59 16.51
C GLY A 149 -1.10 -0.28 16.46
N PRO A 150 -1.56 -0.75 17.63
CA PRO A 150 -2.72 -1.65 17.73
C PRO A 150 -4.08 -0.93 17.63
N ASP A 151 -4.10 0.40 17.85
CA ASP A 151 -5.34 1.18 18.01
C ASP A 151 -5.92 1.72 16.69
N VAL A 152 -5.45 1.21 15.55
CA VAL A 152 -6.00 1.59 14.23
C VAL A 152 -7.30 0.84 13.95
N ASP A 153 -8.23 1.50 13.27
CA ASP A 153 -9.51 0.90 12.86
C ASP A 153 -9.29 -0.06 11.68
N TYR A 154 -8.74 -1.23 12.04
CA TYR A 154 -8.33 -2.29 11.12
C TYR A 154 -8.84 -3.66 11.55
N ARG A 155 -9.62 -4.29 10.68
CA ARG A 155 -10.13 -5.64 10.87
C ARG A 155 -9.81 -6.48 9.64
N VAL A 156 -9.26 -7.69 9.82
CA VAL A 156 -9.07 -8.66 8.73
C VAL A 156 -9.89 -9.89 9.02
N GLU A 157 -10.71 -10.29 8.07
CA GLU A 157 -11.51 -11.50 8.14
C GLU A 157 -10.97 -12.54 7.18
N ARG A 158 -10.95 -13.80 7.63
CA ARG A 158 -10.64 -14.92 6.76
C ARG A 158 -11.89 -15.25 5.95
N ARG A 159 -11.97 -14.68 4.74
CA ARG A 159 -13.17 -14.80 3.91
C ARG A 159 -12.83 -14.72 2.42
N ASP A 160 -13.58 -15.47 1.62
CA ASP A 160 -13.61 -15.32 0.17
C ASP A 160 -14.62 -14.24 -0.20
N VAL A 161 -14.15 -13.15 -0.77
CA VAL A 161 -14.98 -12.01 -1.19
C VAL A 161 -15.95 -12.38 -2.32
N THR A 162 -15.67 -13.45 -3.06
CA THR A 162 -16.58 -13.94 -4.13
C THR A 162 -17.85 -14.56 -3.56
N GLU A 163 -17.85 -14.99 -2.29
CA GLU A 163 -19.03 -15.51 -1.59
C GLU A 163 -19.96 -14.38 -1.11
N GLY A 164 -19.50 -13.13 -1.12
CA GLY A 164 -20.27 -11.94 -0.76
C GLY A 164 -19.50 -10.98 0.14
N ILE A 165 -20.09 -9.80 0.32
CA ILE A 165 -19.61 -8.74 1.20
C ILE A 165 -20.72 -8.42 2.20
N ASP A 166 -20.43 -8.50 3.51
CA ASP A 166 -21.41 -8.26 4.56
C ASP A 166 -21.55 -6.78 4.89
N GLU A 167 -20.52 -6.00 4.64
CA GLU A 167 -20.51 -4.57 4.85
C GLU A 167 -21.48 -3.88 3.88
N VAL A 168 -22.14 -2.84 4.40
CA VAL A 168 -23.03 -1.97 3.60
C VAL A 168 -22.64 -0.51 3.77
N GLY A 169 -22.91 0.28 2.74
CA GLY A 169 -22.63 1.71 2.77
C GLY A 169 -21.13 2.04 2.79
N LEU A 170 -20.31 1.18 2.21
CA LEU A 170 -18.89 1.42 2.03
C LEU A 170 -18.63 2.61 1.11
N ASP A 171 -17.60 3.38 1.40
CA ASP A 171 -17.13 4.45 0.52
C ASP A 171 -16.29 3.92 -0.62
N ARG A 172 -15.45 2.91 -0.34
CA ARG A 172 -14.49 2.34 -1.29
C ARG A 172 -14.42 0.82 -1.18
N VAL A 173 -14.20 0.18 -2.32
CA VAL A 173 -13.82 -1.24 -2.43
C VAL A 173 -12.54 -1.31 -3.25
N LEU A 174 -11.48 -1.87 -2.65
CA LEU A 174 -10.15 -2.02 -3.26
C LEU A 174 -9.88 -3.50 -3.47
N LEU A 175 -9.55 -3.89 -4.70
CA LEU A 175 -9.39 -5.29 -5.11
C LEU A 175 -7.97 -5.53 -5.63
N ASP A 176 -7.19 -6.36 -4.91
CA ASP A 176 -5.91 -6.93 -5.36
C ASP A 176 -6.10 -8.45 -5.57
N LEU A 177 -6.86 -8.79 -6.59
CA LEU A 177 -7.33 -10.15 -6.88
C LEU A 177 -7.07 -10.52 -8.34
N PRO A 178 -6.86 -11.81 -8.64
CA PRO A 178 -6.64 -12.26 -10.02
C PRO A 178 -7.87 -12.09 -10.92
N GLU A 179 -9.09 -12.18 -10.37
CA GLU A 179 -10.37 -12.15 -11.09
C GLU A 179 -11.38 -11.18 -10.45
N PRO A 180 -11.10 -9.86 -10.40
CA PRO A 180 -11.95 -8.90 -9.69
C PRO A 180 -13.34 -8.73 -10.31
N TRP A 181 -13.55 -9.13 -11.57
CA TRP A 181 -14.87 -9.12 -12.22
C TRP A 181 -15.90 -10.01 -11.53
N ARG A 182 -15.46 -11.07 -10.82
CA ARG A 182 -16.34 -11.95 -10.03
C ARG A 182 -16.92 -11.28 -8.80
N VAL A 183 -16.35 -10.16 -8.38
CA VAL A 183 -16.73 -9.43 -7.15
C VAL A 183 -17.61 -8.22 -7.45
N LEU A 184 -17.85 -7.87 -8.72
CA LEU A 184 -18.57 -6.65 -9.10
C LEU A 184 -20.01 -6.61 -8.57
N GLY A 185 -20.72 -7.75 -8.53
CA GLY A 185 -22.06 -7.86 -7.96
C GLY A 185 -22.07 -7.58 -6.45
N PRO A 186 -21.33 -8.35 -5.63
CA PRO A 186 -21.17 -8.08 -4.21
C PRO A 186 -20.70 -6.64 -3.91
N ALA A 187 -19.71 -6.13 -4.64
CA ALA A 187 -19.19 -4.78 -4.46
C ALA A 187 -20.26 -3.69 -4.75
N ALA A 188 -21.11 -3.91 -5.77
CA ALA A 188 -22.20 -3.00 -6.08
C ALA A 188 -23.25 -2.94 -4.95
N GLY A 189 -23.50 -4.06 -4.26
CA GLY A 189 -24.39 -4.12 -3.11
C GLY A 189 -23.79 -3.43 -1.87
N ALA A 190 -22.50 -3.57 -1.66
CA ALA A 190 -21.78 -3.06 -0.48
C ALA A 190 -21.47 -1.56 -0.56
N LEU A 191 -21.15 -1.05 -1.74
CA LEU A 191 -20.82 0.35 -1.96
C LEU A 191 -22.06 1.24 -1.92
N ARG A 192 -21.95 2.40 -1.26
CA ARG A 192 -22.95 3.47 -1.40
C ARG A 192 -22.99 4.00 -2.84
N PRO A 193 -24.10 4.58 -3.31
CA PRO A 193 -24.13 5.32 -4.58
C PRO A 193 -23.01 6.37 -4.63
N GLY A 194 -22.29 6.45 -5.75
CA GLY A 194 -21.12 7.31 -5.92
C GLY A 194 -19.83 6.79 -5.29
N GLY A 195 -19.88 5.66 -4.55
CA GLY A 195 -18.69 4.99 -4.02
C GLY A 195 -17.74 4.54 -5.15
N ILE A 196 -16.47 4.34 -4.82
CA ILE A 196 -15.43 3.97 -5.79
C ILE A 196 -15.04 2.50 -5.60
N LEU A 197 -15.05 1.75 -6.70
CA LEU A 197 -14.32 0.51 -6.85
C LEU A 197 -12.98 0.81 -7.52
N LEU A 198 -11.88 0.25 -6.99
CA LEU A 198 -10.58 0.24 -7.63
C LEU A 198 -10.02 -1.16 -7.62
N ALA A 199 -9.54 -1.63 -8.77
CA ALA A 199 -8.81 -2.90 -8.90
C ALA A 199 -7.37 -2.66 -9.36
N TYR A 200 -6.43 -3.40 -8.76
CA TYR A 200 -5.05 -3.49 -9.17
C TYR A 200 -4.83 -4.81 -9.89
N LEU A 201 -4.36 -4.75 -11.14
CA LEU A 201 -4.25 -5.92 -12.01
C LEU A 201 -2.86 -6.00 -12.67
N PRO A 202 -2.25 -7.19 -12.72
CA PRO A 202 -0.91 -7.34 -13.27
C PRO A 202 -0.86 -7.30 -14.80
N THR A 203 -1.97 -7.51 -15.51
CA THR A 203 -1.97 -7.61 -16.98
C THR A 203 -3.05 -6.79 -17.66
N ILE A 204 -2.75 -6.34 -18.87
CA ILE A 204 -3.72 -5.57 -19.68
C ILE A 204 -4.92 -6.43 -20.11
N ASN A 205 -4.75 -7.75 -20.28
CA ASN A 205 -5.85 -8.64 -20.62
C ASN A 205 -6.88 -8.73 -19.47
N GLN A 206 -6.41 -8.86 -18.22
CA GLN A 206 -7.29 -8.81 -17.05
C GLN A 206 -7.98 -7.45 -16.91
N THR A 207 -7.27 -6.37 -17.23
CA THR A 207 -7.84 -5.02 -17.25
C THR A 207 -8.96 -4.90 -18.31
N ALA A 208 -8.76 -5.46 -19.49
CA ALA A 208 -9.79 -5.47 -20.54
C ALA A 208 -11.02 -6.30 -20.13
N GLU A 209 -10.82 -7.46 -19.49
CA GLU A 209 -11.89 -8.29 -18.99
C GLU A 209 -12.70 -7.58 -17.89
N LEU A 210 -12.02 -6.97 -16.92
CA LEU A 210 -12.68 -6.15 -15.89
C LEU A 210 -13.48 -5.01 -16.50
N ARG A 211 -12.93 -4.30 -17.51
CA ARG A 211 -13.62 -3.19 -18.19
C ARG A 211 -14.88 -3.68 -18.92
N GLY A 212 -14.83 -4.85 -19.55
CA GLY A 212 -16.00 -5.48 -20.16
C GLY A 212 -17.09 -5.79 -19.12
N ALA A 213 -16.70 -6.41 -18.01
CA ALA A 213 -17.65 -6.74 -16.94
C ALA A 213 -18.25 -5.49 -16.25
N LEU A 214 -17.48 -4.42 -16.10
CA LEU A 214 -18.00 -3.14 -15.56
C LEU A 214 -19.08 -2.53 -16.45
N ALA A 215 -19.02 -2.71 -17.76
CA ALA A 215 -20.02 -2.17 -18.69
C ALA A 215 -21.40 -2.81 -18.54
N GLU A 216 -21.46 -4.03 -18.01
CA GLU A 216 -22.71 -4.79 -17.84
C GLU A 216 -23.42 -4.49 -16.50
N GLY A 217 -22.78 -3.74 -15.59
CA GLY A 217 -23.27 -3.50 -14.24
C GLY A 217 -23.63 -2.04 -13.95
N PRO A 218 -23.98 -1.72 -12.69
CA PRO A 218 -24.31 -0.37 -12.27
C PRO A 218 -23.05 0.47 -12.03
N TRP A 219 -22.14 0.48 -12.99
CA TRP A 219 -20.85 1.16 -12.93
C TRP A 219 -20.74 2.24 -13.98
N GLY A 220 -20.06 3.33 -13.66
CA GLY A 220 -19.79 4.41 -14.60
C GLY A 220 -18.42 5.01 -14.39
N LEU A 221 -18.00 5.87 -15.31
CA LEU A 221 -16.72 6.58 -15.27
C LEU A 221 -15.53 5.63 -15.07
N ALA A 222 -15.60 4.45 -15.70
CA ALA A 222 -14.52 3.49 -15.61
C ALA A 222 -13.28 4.00 -16.34
N ASP A 223 -12.15 4.07 -15.65
CA ASP A 223 -10.85 4.49 -16.18
C ASP A 223 -9.76 3.47 -15.81
N SER A 224 -8.75 3.35 -16.67
CA SER A 224 -7.64 2.42 -16.45
C SER A 224 -6.32 3.09 -16.77
N VAL A 225 -5.39 3.05 -15.83
CA VAL A 225 -4.08 3.70 -15.96
C VAL A 225 -2.94 2.77 -15.53
N GLU A 226 -1.77 3.00 -16.06
CA GLU A 226 -0.51 2.44 -15.60
C GLU A 226 0.38 3.58 -15.10
N ILE A 227 1.07 3.36 -13.97
CA ILE A 227 1.92 4.37 -13.37
C ILE A 227 3.39 4.05 -13.65
N LEU A 228 4.08 4.95 -14.32
CA LEU A 228 5.51 4.85 -14.60
C LEU A 228 6.30 5.82 -13.72
N ARG A 229 7.28 5.29 -12.99
CA ARG A 229 8.20 6.11 -12.19
C ARG A 229 9.59 6.02 -12.79
N ARG A 230 10.10 7.16 -13.28
CA ARG A 230 11.46 7.29 -13.78
C ARG A 230 12.32 8.01 -12.76
N THR A 231 13.39 7.38 -12.32
CA THR A 231 14.39 7.98 -11.43
C THR A 231 15.56 8.57 -12.24
N TRP A 232 16.27 9.50 -11.62
CA TRP A 232 17.38 10.21 -12.24
C TRP A 232 18.61 10.12 -11.34
N HIS A 233 19.75 9.83 -11.95
CA HIS A 233 21.06 10.03 -11.34
C HIS A 233 21.42 11.50 -11.48
N VAL A 234 21.68 12.15 -10.34
CA VAL A 234 22.10 13.55 -10.31
C VAL A 234 23.29 13.65 -9.38
N GLU A 235 24.49 13.72 -9.95
CA GLU A 235 25.75 13.84 -9.21
C GLU A 235 26.69 14.80 -9.96
N ALA A 236 26.96 15.98 -9.37
CA ALA A 236 27.75 17.04 -9.95
C ALA A 236 27.33 17.36 -11.42
N ARG A 237 28.18 17.04 -12.39
CA ARG A 237 27.91 17.23 -13.83
C ARG A 237 27.26 16.02 -14.50
N SER A 238 27.12 14.90 -13.79
CA SER A 238 26.48 13.68 -14.30
C SER A 238 24.98 13.72 -14.02
N VAL A 239 24.20 14.20 -14.98
CA VAL A 239 22.73 14.26 -14.89
C VAL A 239 22.14 13.41 -16.01
N ARG A 240 21.51 12.30 -15.64
CA ARG A 240 20.91 11.35 -16.59
C ARG A 240 19.82 10.50 -15.93
N PRO A 241 18.90 9.91 -16.71
CA PRO A 241 18.01 8.88 -16.17
C PRO A 241 18.83 7.71 -15.61
N ASP A 242 18.30 7.08 -14.55
CA ASP A 242 18.88 5.83 -14.07
C ASP A 242 18.84 4.76 -15.15
N HIS A 243 19.86 3.90 -15.17
CA HIS A 243 19.96 2.82 -16.17
C HIS A 243 18.86 1.77 -16.00
N ARG A 244 18.34 1.60 -14.79
CA ARG A 244 17.29 0.63 -14.49
C ARG A 244 16.01 1.37 -14.11
N MET A 245 14.91 0.95 -14.70
CA MET A 245 13.56 1.38 -14.37
C MET A 245 12.68 0.14 -14.24
N VAL A 246 11.87 0.07 -13.21
CA VAL A 246 10.77 -0.89 -13.18
C VAL A 246 9.68 -0.33 -14.08
N GLY A 247 9.59 -0.87 -15.30
CA GLY A 247 8.72 -0.37 -16.35
C GLY A 247 7.26 -0.72 -16.09
N HIS A 248 7.01 -1.94 -15.56
CA HIS A 248 5.66 -2.44 -15.30
C HIS A 248 5.55 -3.01 -13.89
N THR A 249 4.43 -2.74 -13.23
CA THR A 249 4.04 -3.33 -11.94
C THR A 249 2.60 -3.80 -11.94
N GLY A 250 1.70 -3.03 -12.54
CA GLY A 250 0.28 -3.33 -12.66
C GLY A 250 -0.51 -2.14 -13.20
N PHE A 251 -1.77 -2.41 -13.48
CA PHE A 251 -2.76 -1.45 -13.95
C PHE A 251 -3.73 -1.14 -12.83
N LEU A 252 -4.13 0.12 -12.71
CA LEU A 252 -5.19 0.58 -11.83
C LEU A 252 -6.45 0.81 -12.66
N THR A 253 -7.55 0.18 -12.29
CA THR A 253 -8.85 0.41 -12.90
C THR A 253 -9.81 0.91 -11.83
N THR A 254 -10.40 2.08 -12.05
CA THR A 254 -11.43 2.65 -11.18
C THR A 254 -12.80 2.63 -11.85
N ALA A 255 -13.86 2.58 -11.04
CA ALA A 255 -15.22 2.81 -11.49
C ALA A 255 -16.06 3.40 -10.35
N ARG A 256 -17.13 4.14 -10.70
CA ARG A 256 -18.11 4.68 -9.77
C ARG A 256 -19.35 3.80 -9.70
N ARG A 257 -19.83 3.51 -8.49
CA ARG A 257 -21.13 2.87 -8.27
C ARG A 257 -22.26 3.87 -8.60
N LEU A 258 -23.07 3.56 -9.60
CA LEU A 258 -24.23 4.37 -9.99
C LEU A 258 -25.46 3.96 -9.16
N SER A 259 -26.40 4.87 -8.95
CA SER A 259 -27.68 4.60 -8.23
C SER A 259 -28.62 3.68 -9.01
N ALA A 260 -28.51 3.69 -10.35
CA ALA A 260 -29.20 2.78 -11.25
C ALA A 260 -28.23 2.31 -12.34
N ALA A 261 -28.49 1.15 -12.95
CA ALA A 261 -27.76 0.74 -14.14
C ALA A 261 -27.98 1.78 -15.25
N PRO A 262 -26.97 2.07 -16.08
CA PRO A 262 -27.17 2.93 -17.24
C PRO A 262 -28.31 2.35 -18.10
N ALA A 263 -29.24 3.21 -18.53
CA ALA A 263 -30.29 2.77 -19.46
C ALA A 263 -29.59 2.20 -20.69
N SER A 264 -29.95 0.97 -21.07
CA SER A 264 -29.42 0.33 -22.24
C SER A 264 -29.75 1.21 -23.48
N GLY A 265 -28.76 1.95 -23.98
CA GLY A 265 -28.90 2.68 -25.25
C GLY A 265 -28.40 4.11 -25.35
N THR A 266 -27.98 4.78 -24.28
CA THR A 266 -27.41 6.15 -24.42
C THR A 266 -26.25 6.35 -23.42
N GLY A 267 -25.13 5.73 -23.69
CA GLY A 267 -23.87 6.15 -23.05
C GLY A 267 -23.49 7.54 -23.60
N PRO A 268 -22.98 8.47 -22.78
CA PRO A 268 -22.36 9.65 -23.31
C PRO A 268 -21.26 9.22 -24.29
N GLU A 269 -21.33 9.69 -25.52
CA GLU A 269 -20.28 9.55 -26.52
C GLU A 269 -18.94 9.89 -25.85
N ALA A 270 -17.98 8.97 -25.91
CA ALA A 270 -16.66 9.22 -25.36
C ALA A 270 -16.13 10.53 -25.97
N PRO A 271 -15.62 11.48 -25.16
CA PRO A 271 -15.05 12.69 -25.72
C PRO A 271 -13.93 12.28 -26.67
N VAL A 272 -14.07 12.66 -27.94
CA VAL A 272 -13.02 12.49 -28.93
C VAL A 272 -11.82 13.26 -28.44
N SER A 273 -10.75 12.54 -28.11
CA SER A 273 -9.47 13.15 -27.73
C SER A 273 -9.00 14.00 -28.91
N PRO A 274 -8.71 15.30 -28.73
CA PRO A 274 -8.10 16.05 -29.80
C PRO A 274 -6.74 15.46 -30.12
N ALA A 275 -6.54 15.10 -31.38
CA ALA A 275 -5.26 14.67 -31.91
C ALA A 275 -4.19 15.76 -31.64
N ARG A 276 -3.11 15.38 -30.96
CA ARG A 276 -1.82 16.05 -31.00
C ARG A 276 -0.71 15.03 -31.20
#